data_0437bb1dab903722dcfd5494bdeeab35
#
_entry.id   0437bb1dab903722dcfd5494bdeeab35
#
_cell.length_a   1.000
_cell.length_b   1.000
_cell.length_c   1.000
_cell.angle_alpha   90.00
_cell.angle_beta   90.00
_cell.angle_gamma   90.00
#
_symmetry.space_group_name_H-M   'P 1'
#
loop_
_entity.id
_entity.type
_entity.pdbx_description
1 polymer ?
#
loop_
_entity_poly.entity_id
_entity_poly.type
_entity_poly.pdbx_seq_one_letter_code
_entity_poly.pdbx_strand_id
1 'polypeptide(L)'
;MKHYKNIAVLATLIIFFLTNCQANRTVNLAPTVPFIVPTIVETAIPTFTVTQEPTFTPFITITQAPTITEKQRPDVPPKLPHIDVHFIYHGDRDKPYVALTFDLCQKPELPAWFDQGIYDVLTKYDVPATFFMGGDWMRTHVDETLLLAANPKFELGNHSWSHPDLPGLSEETISKEIVKTQNLLYQLTGRQATLFRLPAGLYDDLTLSVIAWNGLYTIQWDVETGDPDPTIDAERMNWAVRERVQNGSIIIMHANGRGWHTAEALPEMIQYLQNQGYTLVTVSQLLGLEPIPND
;
A
#
# COMPACT_ATOMS: atom_id res chain seq x y z
N MET A 1 -13.38 23.30 59.54
CA MET A 1 -12.97 21.98 60.05
C MET A 1 -13.10 21.01 58.90
N LYS A 2 -11.99 20.67 58.25
CA LYS A 2 -11.92 19.77 57.08
C LYS A 2 -11.11 18.55 57.47
N HIS A 3 -11.73 17.38 57.37
CA HIS A 3 -11.07 16.11 57.62
C HIS A 3 -10.36 15.65 56.34
N TYR A 4 -9.04 15.54 56.39
CA TYR A 4 -8.23 14.80 55.40
C TYR A 4 -8.18 13.33 55.85
N LYS A 5 -8.58 12.40 54.96
CA LYS A 5 -8.36 10.97 55.13
C LYS A 5 -7.12 10.58 54.30
N ASN A 6 -6.09 10.16 55.02
CA ASN A 6 -4.88 9.57 54.47
C ASN A 6 -5.19 8.18 53.90
N ILE A 7 -4.86 7.93 52.65
CA ILE A 7 -4.82 6.60 52.05
C ILE A 7 -3.34 6.22 51.94
N ALA A 8 -2.93 5.25 52.77
CA ALA A 8 -1.60 4.61 52.69
C ALA A 8 -1.57 3.65 51.50
N VAL A 9 -0.61 3.86 50.60
CA VAL A 9 -0.32 2.93 49.52
C VAL A 9 0.71 1.92 50.02
N LEU A 10 0.28 0.68 50.12
CA LEU A 10 1.13 -0.47 50.52
C LEU A 10 1.93 -0.94 49.29
N ALA A 11 3.22 -0.66 49.24
CA ALA A 11 4.13 -1.16 48.22
C ALA A 11 4.55 -2.59 48.59
N THR A 12 4.10 -3.56 47.85
CA THR A 12 4.53 -4.97 48.00
C THR A 12 5.77 -5.19 47.18
N LEU A 13 6.90 -5.38 47.85
CA LEU A 13 8.20 -5.72 47.29
C LEU A 13 8.22 -7.24 46.97
N ILE A 14 8.22 -7.62 45.70
CA ILE A 14 8.42 -9.00 45.27
C ILE A 14 9.91 -9.20 44.99
N ILE A 15 10.58 -9.93 45.88
CA ILE A 15 11.97 -10.37 45.71
C ILE A 15 11.95 -11.67 44.89
N PHE A 16 12.46 -11.61 43.67
CA PHE A 16 12.73 -12.80 42.86
C PHE A 16 14.07 -13.42 43.27
N PHE A 17 14.01 -14.61 43.86
CA PHE A 17 15.20 -15.48 44.02
C PHE A 17 15.58 -16.07 42.66
N LEU A 18 16.75 -15.68 42.16
CA LEU A 18 17.42 -16.34 41.04
C LEU A 18 18.09 -17.61 41.57
N THR A 19 17.45 -18.75 41.38
CA THR A 19 18.12 -20.05 41.52
C THR A 19 18.84 -20.38 40.21
N ASN A 20 20.16 -20.38 40.30
CA ASN A 20 21.09 -20.74 39.25
C ASN A 20 21.03 -22.27 39.03
N CYS A 21 20.37 -22.74 37.98
CA CYS A 21 20.37 -24.14 37.60
C CYS A 21 21.33 -24.32 36.42
N GLN A 22 22.58 -24.68 36.71
CA GLN A 22 23.55 -25.14 35.71
C GLN A 22 23.13 -26.52 35.21
N ALA A 23 22.53 -26.59 34.04
CA ALA A 23 22.33 -27.85 33.34
C ALA A 23 23.57 -28.15 32.48
N ASN A 24 24.38 -29.14 32.92
CA ASN A 24 25.39 -29.76 32.10
C ASN A 24 24.75 -30.42 30.87
N ARG A 25 24.88 -29.78 29.71
CA ARG A 25 24.57 -30.41 28.42
C ARG A 25 25.79 -31.20 27.96
N THR A 26 25.76 -32.50 28.13
CA THR A 26 26.63 -33.42 27.40
C THR A 26 26.22 -33.39 25.91
N VAL A 27 27.12 -32.90 25.07
CA VAL A 27 27.00 -32.92 23.63
C VAL A 27 27.28 -34.34 23.16
N ASN A 28 26.22 -35.09 22.81
CA ASN A 28 26.36 -36.34 22.07
C ASN A 28 26.70 -36.00 20.62
N LEU A 29 27.97 -36.27 20.25
CA LEU A 29 28.40 -36.25 18.86
C LEU A 29 27.74 -37.40 18.12
N ALA A 30 26.93 -37.06 17.13
CA ALA A 30 26.36 -38.03 16.19
C ALA A 30 27.49 -38.69 15.36
N PRO A 31 27.34 -39.97 14.99
CA PRO A 31 28.39 -40.68 14.23
C PRO A 31 28.53 -40.05 12.84
N THR A 32 29.76 -39.81 12.45
CA THR A 32 30.15 -39.36 11.12
C THR A 32 29.83 -40.45 10.10
N VAL A 33 28.89 -40.17 9.21
CA VAL A 33 28.62 -41.00 8.03
C VAL A 33 29.70 -40.72 6.99
N PRO A 34 30.37 -41.73 6.43
CA PRO A 34 31.38 -41.50 5.41
C PRO A 34 30.77 -40.95 4.14
N PHE A 35 31.30 -39.85 3.66
CA PHE A 35 30.93 -39.20 2.43
C PHE A 35 31.38 -40.08 1.23
N ILE A 36 30.41 -40.72 0.55
CA ILE A 36 30.68 -41.48 -0.69
C ILE A 36 30.68 -40.45 -1.82
N VAL A 37 31.86 -40.21 -2.40
CA VAL A 37 32.00 -39.41 -3.62
C VAL A 37 31.45 -40.22 -4.79
N PRO A 38 30.40 -39.76 -5.51
CA PRO A 38 29.95 -40.45 -6.70
C PRO A 38 31.00 -40.32 -7.80
N THR A 39 31.43 -41.45 -8.33
CA THR A 39 32.29 -41.55 -9.53
C THR A 39 31.51 -40.98 -10.70
N ILE A 40 32.02 -39.90 -11.29
CA ILE A 40 31.45 -39.31 -12.51
C ILE A 40 31.74 -40.28 -13.65
N VAL A 41 30.69 -40.93 -14.15
CA VAL A 41 30.74 -41.68 -15.41
C VAL A 41 30.63 -40.63 -16.52
N GLU A 42 31.70 -40.50 -17.27
CA GLU A 42 31.78 -39.66 -18.44
C GLU A 42 30.84 -40.20 -19.55
N THR A 43 29.64 -39.65 -19.64
CA THR A 43 28.68 -39.98 -20.70
C THR A 43 29.02 -39.14 -21.92
N ALA A 44 29.30 -39.80 -23.03
CA ALA A 44 29.63 -39.20 -24.32
C ALA A 44 28.60 -38.12 -24.72
N ILE A 45 29.11 -36.93 -25.04
CA ILE A 45 28.31 -35.81 -25.55
C ILE A 45 27.77 -36.18 -26.94
N PRO A 46 26.46 -36.17 -27.20
CA PRO A 46 25.95 -36.33 -28.55
C PRO A 46 26.32 -35.11 -29.40
N THR A 47 26.96 -35.35 -30.50
CA THR A 47 27.29 -34.34 -31.51
C THR A 47 25.98 -33.87 -32.15
N PHE A 48 25.54 -32.67 -31.84
CA PHE A 48 24.42 -32.05 -32.54
C PHE A 48 24.90 -31.49 -33.88
N THR A 49 24.37 -32.05 -34.94
CA THR A 49 24.54 -31.51 -36.31
C THR A 49 23.68 -30.24 -36.39
N VAL A 50 24.34 -29.10 -36.50
CA VAL A 50 23.67 -27.81 -36.75
C VAL A 50 23.12 -27.84 -38.18
N THR A 51 21.80 -28.02 -38.29
CA THR A 51 21.09 -27.88 -39.56
C THR A 51 20.21 -26.63 -39.50
N GLN A 52 20.51 -25.70 -40.39
CA GLN A 52 19.77 -24.47 -40.73
C GLN A 52 19.79 -23.32 -39.73
N GLU A 53 20.40 -22.23 -40.16
CA GLU A 53 20.23 -20.89 -39.59
C GLU A 53 18.75 -20.50 -39.63
N PRO A 54 18.21 -19.91 -38.53
CA PRO A 54 16.89 -19.33 -38.58
C PRO A 54 16.90 -18.12 -39.49
N THR A 55 16.07 -18.15 -40.52
CA THR A 55 15.80 -17.00 -41.38
C THR A 55 15.18 -15.91 -40.53
N PHE A 56 15.92 -14.81 -40.31
CA PHE A 56 15.39 -13.64 -39.62
C PHE A 56 14.25 -13.06 -40.45
N THR A 57 13.03 -13.19 -39.99
CA THR A 57 11.91 -12.40 -40.46
C THR A 57 12.20 -10.93 -40.15
N PRO A 58 12.06 -9.99 -41.10
CA PRO A 58 12.36 -8.58 -40.80
C PRO A 58 11.43 -8.11 -39.71
N PHE A 59 12.04 -7.49 -38.70
CA PHE A 59 11.31 -6.77 -37.65
C PHE A 59 10.28 -5.85 -38.31
N ILE A 60 9.01 -6.00 -37.90
CA ILE A 60 7.98 -5.04 -38.20
C ILE A 60 8.47 -3.69 -37.68
N THR A 61 8.75 -2.77 -38.61
CA THR A 61 9.03 -1.38 -38.28
C THR A 61 7.84 -0.89 -37.46
N ILE A 62 8.05 -0.70 -36.14
CA ILE A 62 7.06 -0.05 -35.29
C ILE A 62 6.88 1.35 -35.88
N THR A 63 5.80 1.53 -36.60
CA THR A 63 5.33 2.84 -37.04
C THR A 63 5.27 3.68 -35.79
N GLN A 64 5.99 4.80 -35.76
CA GLN A 64 6.06 5.72 -34.64
C GLN A 64 4.65 5.90 -34.08
N ALA A 65 4.51 5.64 -32.78
CA ALA A 65 3.30 6.01 -32.06
C ALA A 65 2.97 7.47 -32.41
N PRO A 66 1.69 7.83 -32.60
CA PRO A 66 1.32 9.20 -32.93
C PRO A 66 1.96 10.11 -31.90
N THR A 67 2.80 11.05 -32.36
CA THR A 67 3.36 12.11 -31.54
C THR A 67 2.15 12.86 -30.99
N ILE A 68 1.75 12.56 -29.76
CA ILE A 68 0.79 13.37 -29.03
C ILE A 68 1.49 14.72 -28.91
N THR A 69 1.00 15.69 -29.65
CA THR A 69 1.45 17.08 -29.49
C THR A 69 1.20 17.41 -28.04
N GLU A 70 2.29 17.50 -27.27
CA GLU A 70 2.28 17.82 -25.84
C GLU A 70 1.72 19.26 -25.75
N LYS A 71 0.40 19.35 -25.63
CA LYS A 71 -0.26 20.59 -25.28
C LYS A 71 0.32 20.92 -23.91
N GLN A 72 1.17 21.96 -23.84
CA GLN A 72 1.84 22.37 -22.61
C GLN A 72 0.79 22.40 -21.50
N ARG A 73 0.86 21.42 -20.62
CA ARG A 73 -0.01 21.31 -19.46
C ARG A 73 0.41 22.43 -18.49
N PRO A 74 -0.54 23.12 -17.86
CA PRO A 74 -0.17 24.06 -16.81
C PRO A 74 0.71 23.39 -15.77
N ASP A 75 1.77 24.04 -15.30
CA ASP A 75 2.68 23.51 -14.28
C ASP A 75 1.99 23.28 -12.92
N VAL A 76 0.84 23.90 -12.71
CA VAL A 76 0.05 23.84 -11.47
C VAL A 76 -1.38 23.43 -11.81
N PRO A 77 -1.96 22.46 -11.07
CA PRO A 77 -3.35 22.05 -11.28
C PRO A 77 -4.33 23.18 -10.97
N PRO A 78 -5.52 23.16 -11.55
CA PRO A 78 -6.61 24.01 -11.12
C PRO A 78 -6.87 23.87 -9.63
N LYS A 79 -7.13 24.97 -8.93
CA LYS A 79 -7.51 24.91 -7.51
C LYS A 79 -8.85 24.18 -7.37
N LEU A 80 -8.92 23.16 -6.54
CA LEU A 80 -10.18 22.51 -6.21
C LEU A 80 -11.07 23.46 -5.37
N PRO A 81 -12.40 23.37 -5.51
CA PRO A 81 -13.31 24.10 -4.64
C PRO A 81 -13.19 23.57 -3.21
N HIS A 82 -13.43 24.44 -2.24
CA HIS A 82 -13.54 24.01 -0.85
C HIS A 82 -14.78 23.12 -0.69
N ILE A 83 -14.67 22.12 0.18
CA ILE A 83 -15.75 21.22 0.53
C ILE A 83 -15.98 21.25 2.04
N ASP A 84 -17.10 20.72 2.49
CA ASP A 84 -17.31 20.45 3.92
C ASP A 84 -16.32 19.39 4.43
N VAL A 85 -16.08 19.39 5.72
CA VAL A 85 -15.20 18.38 6.34
C VAL A 85 -15.85 17.00 6.24
N HIS A 86 -15.19 16.10 5.55
CA HIS A 86 -15.56 14.70 5.46
C HIS A 86 -14.46 13.84 6.08
N PHE A 87 -14.85 12.92 6.95
CA PHE A 87 -13.94 11.98 7.60
C PHE A 87 -14.53 10.58 7.47
N ILE A 88 -14.02 9.81 6.51
CA ILE A 88 -14.69 8.65 5.95
C ILE A 88 -13.89 7.39 6.25
N TYR A 89 -14.51 6.43 6.94
CA TYR A 89 -13.94 5.11 7.25
C TYR A 89 -14.44 4.00 6.33
N HIS A 90 -15.62 4.18 5.75
CA HIS A 90 -16.27 3.22 4.86
C HIS A 90 -17.32 3.91 3.98
N GLY A 91 -17.73 3.24 2.93
CA GLY A 91 -18.84 3.67 2.07
C GLY A 91 -20.20 3.19 2.58
N ASP A 92 -21.17 3.12 1.65
CA ASP A 92 -22.54 2.71 1.91
C ASP A 92 -22.62 1.23 2.32
N ARG A 93 -23.24 0.96 3.46
CA ARG A 93 -23.40 -0.41 4.00
C ARG A 93 -24.49 -1.23 3.32
N ASP A 94 -25.33 -0.59 2.50
CA ASP A 94 -26.37 -1.29 1.74
C ASP A 94 -25.87 -1.80 0.37
N LYS A 95 -24.62 -1.41 -0.03
CA LYS A 95 -24.04 -1.81 -1.32
C LYS A 95 -22.88 -2.78 -1.12
N PRO A 96 -22.85 -3.91 -1.84
CA PRO A 96 -21.82 -4.91 -1.70
C PRO A 96 -20.51 -4.49 -2.41
N TYR A 97 -20.03 -3.28 -2.13
CA TYR A 97 -18.80 -2.73 -2.68
C TYR A 97 -17.69 -2.76 -1.65
N VAL A 98 -16.46 -3.01 -2.11
CA VAL A 98 -15.25 -3.00 -1.27
C VAL A 98 -14.12 -2.32 -2.04
N ALA A 99 -13.37 -1.45 -1.38
CA ALA A 99 -12.19 -0.80 -1.95
C ALA A 99 -10.88 -1.42 -1.40
N LEU A 100 -10.02 -1.88 -2.31
CA LEU A 100 -8.63 -2.22 -2.01
C LEU A 100 -7.79 -0.94 -2.10
N THR A 101 -7.10 -0.59 -1.02
CA THR A 101 -6.34 0.67 -0.97
C THR A 101 -4.91 0.44 -0.51
N PHE A 102 -3.97 1.20 -1.10
CA PHE A 102 -2.54 1.05 -0.88
C PHE A 102 -1.89 2.39 -0.59
N ASP A 103 -1.12 2.45 0.50
CA ASP A 103 -0.34 3.64 0.83
C ASP A 103 1.07 3.52 0.24
N LEU A 104 1.50 4.59 -0.44
CA LEU A 104 2.81 4.73 -1.06
C LEU A 104 3.50 5.97 -0.49
N CYS A 105 4.24 5.79 0.60
CA CYS A 105 4.97 6.86 1.26
C CYS A 105 6.45 6.53 1.43
N GLN A 106 7.25 7.57 1.62
CA GLN A 106 8.66 7.48 1.96
C GLN A 106 8.94 8.31 3.21
N LYS A 107 9.72 7.74 4.13
CA LYS A 107 10.30 8.45 5.27
C LYS A 107 11.81 8.50 5.11
N PRO A 108 12.47 9.59 5.56
CA PRO A 108 13.91 9.74 5.37
C PRO A 108 14.76 8.57 5.90
N GLU A 109 14.30 7.95 7.00
CA GLU A 109 15.05 6.88 7.69
C GLU A 109 14.66 5.47 7.22
N LEU A 110 13.64 5.34 6.36
CA LEU A 110 13.13 4.05 5.90
C LEU A 110 13.21 3.96 4.38
N PRO A 111 13.94 2.97 3.85
CA PRO A 111 13.94 2.72 2.42
C PRO A 111 12.51 2.49 1.94
N ALA A 112 12.19 3.04 0.80
CA ALA A 112 10.95 2.78 0.11
C ALA A 112 11.27 2.25 -1.28
N TRP A 113 10.46 1.32 -1.75
CA TRP A 113 10.51 0.81 -3.11
C TRP A 113 9.09 0.58 -3.59
N PHE A 114 8.91 0.20 -4.82
CA PHE A 114 7.62 -0.20 -5.34
C PHE A 114 7.49 -1.72 -5.30
N ASP A 115 6.38 -2.21 -4.77
CA ASP A 115 6.09 -3.64 -4.81
C ASP A 115 5.43 -4.02 -6.14
N GLN A 116 6.27 -4.42 -7.10
CA GLN A 116 5.83 -4.85 -8.42
C GLN A 116 4.86 -6.04 -8.34
N GLY A 117 5.02 -6.92 -7.34
CA GLY A 117 4.15 -8.08 -7.16
C GLY A 117 2.69 -7.70 -6.89
N ILE A 118 2.46 -6.59 -6.14
CA ILE A 118 1.11 -6.05 -5.92
C ILE A 118 0.50 -5.58 -7.24
N TYR A 119 1.24 -4.78 -8.01
CA TYR A 119 0.80 -4.31 -9.32
C TYR A 119 0.46 -5.47 -10.27
N ASP A 120 1.32 -6.48 -10.34
CA ASP A 120 1.16 -7.65 -11.19
C ASP A 120 -0.11 -8.44 -10.83
N VAL A 121 -0.38 -8.62 -9.53
CA VAL A 121 -1.60 -9.29 -9.06
C VAL A 121 -2.84 -8.48 -9.44
N LEU A 122 -2.89 -7.19 -9.12
CA LEU A 122 -4.05 -6.34 -9.42
C LEU A 122 -4.35 -6.31 -10.93
N THR A 123 -3.30 -6.22 -11.75
CA THR A 123 -3.42 -6.25 -13.22
C THR A 123 -3.87 -7.62 -13.72
N LYS A 124 -3.32 -8.71 -13.18
CA LYS A 124 -3.68 -10.09 -13.56
C LYS A 124 -5.14 -10.40 -13.26
N TYR A 125 -5.65 -9.94 -12.12
CA TYR A 125 -7.05 -10.11 -11.73
C TYR A 125 -7.97 -9.04 -12.31
N ASP A 126 -7.40 -8.05 -12.98
CA ASP A 126 -8.12 -6.94 -13.63
C ASP A 126 -9.05 -6.17 -12.68
N VAL A 127 -8.63 -5.97 -11.43
CA VAL A 127 -9.42 -5.35 -10.36
C VAL A 127 -9.01 -3.89 -10.13
N PRO A 128 -9.98 -2.99 -9.81
CA PRO A 128 -9.67 -1.62 -9.44
C PRO A 128 -9.00 -1.53 -8.06
N ALA A 129 -8.23 -0.45 -7.88
CA ALA A 129 -7.58 -0.14 -6.62
C ALA A 129 -7.38 1.38 -6.46
N THR A 130 -7.22 1.85 -5.21
CA THR A 130 -6.88 3.25 -4.92
C THR A 130 -5.52 3.32 -4.26
N PHE A 131 -4.61 4.12 -4.82
CA PHE A 131 -3.26 4.33 -4.32
C PHE A 131 -3.15 5.73 -3.73
N PHE A 132 -2.84 5.84 -2.43
CA PHE A 132 -2.56 7.11 -1.77
C PHE A 132 -1.08 7.42 -1.87
N MET A 133 -0.75 8.42 -2.69
CA MET A 133 0.60 8.71 -3.17
C MET A 133 1.28 9.77 -2.31
N GLY A 134 2.40 9.44 -1.68
CA GLY A 134 3.27 10.40 -1.02
C GLY A 134 4.12 11.18 -2.02
N GLY A 135 4.24 12.52 -1.83
CA GLY A 135 4.95 13.36 -2.79
C GLY A 135 6.44 13.03 -2.91
N ASP A 136 7.12 12.78 -1.79
CA ASP A 136 8.54 12.42 -1.81
C ASP A 136 8.77 11.03 -2.42
N TRP A 137 7.81 10.10 -2.25
CA TRP A 137 7.83 8.82 -2.92
C TRP A 137 7.70 8.97 -4.45
N MET A 138 6.70 9.73 -4.93
CA MET A 138 6.54 10.00 -6.36
C MET A 138 7.77 10.65 -7.00
N ARG A 139 8.43 11.55 -6.26
CA ARG A 139 9.65 12.21 -6.71
C ARG A 139 10.79 11.24 -7.00
N THR A 140 10.88 10.15 -6.26
CA THR A 140 11.93 9.13 -6.39
C THR A 140 11.50 7.92 -7.23
N HIS A 141 10.19 7.77 -7.50
CA HIS A 141 9.58 6.64 -8.22
C HIS A 141 8.69 7.16 -9.37
N VAL A 142 9.31 7.94 -10.28
CA VAL A 142 8.57 8.59 -11.37
C VAL A 142 7.99 7.56 -12.34
N ASP A 143 8.76 6.55 -12.72
CA ASP A 143 8.33 5.53 -13.67
C ASP A 143 7.17 4.69 -13.11
N GLU A 144 7.22 4.33 -11.83
CA GLU A 144 6.16 3.61 -11.14
C GLU A 144 4.91 4.47 -10.96
N THR A 145 5.08 5.78 -10.71
CA THR A 145 3.96 6.74 -10.66
C THR A 145 3.24 6.79 -12.02
N LEU A 146 4.00 6.85 -13.11
CA LEU A 146 3.45 6.85 -14.46
C LEU A 146 2.80 5.50 -14.82
N LEU A 147 3.40 4.39 -14.38
CA LEU A 147 2.84 3.05 -14.55
C LEU A 147 1.47 2.92 -13.87
N LEU A 148 1.35 3.36 -12.61
CA LEU A 148 0.07 3.37 -11.90
C LEU A 148 -0.95 4.28 -12.57
N ALA A 149 -0.52 5.47 -12.99
CA ALA A 149 -1.40 6.43 -13.67
C ALA A 149 -1.90 5.95 -15.04
N ALA A 150 -1.14 5.10 -15.73
CA ALA A 150 -1.52 4.57 -17.04
C ALA A 150 -2.67 3.56 -16.95
N ASN A 151 -2.90 2.92 -15.80
CA ASN A 151 -4.00 1.99 -15.63
C ASN A 151 -5.31 2.75 -15.30
N PRO A 152 -6.34 2.68 -16.16
CA PRO A 152 -7.59 3.41 -15.94
C PRO A 152 -8.41 2.89 -14.75
N LYS A 153 -8.13 1.69 -14.24
CA LYS A 153 -8.78 1.10 -13.06
C LYS A 153 -8.14 1.55 -11.75
N PHE A 154 -7.00 2.26 -11.80
CA PHE A 154 -6.32 2.73 -10.61
C PHE A 154 -6.64 4.20 -10.34
N GLU A 155 -7.13 4.47 -9.16
CA GLU A 155 -7.34 5.80 -8.62
C GLU A 155 -6.10 6.24 -7.85
N LEU A 156 -5.72 7.52 -7.97
CA LEU A 156 -4.58 8.12 -7.29
C LEU A 156 -5.06 9.18 -6.31
N GLY A 157 -4.84 8.94 -5.02
CA GLY A 157 -5.10 9.87 -3.93
C GLY A 157 -3.83 10.57 -3.44
N ASN A 158 -3.98 11.53 -2.54
CA ASN A 158 -2.90 12.28 -1.91
C ASN A 158 -2.58 11.71 -0.52
N HIS A 159 -1.29 11.57 -0.18
CA HIS A 159 -0.85 11.05 1.12
C HIS A 159 0.21 11.92 1.79
N SER A 160 0.06 13.25 1.68
CA SER A 160 1.05 14.28 2.07
C SER A 160 2.35 14.21 1.26
N TRP A 161 3.26 15.15 1.52
CA TRP A 161 4.56 15.15 0.85
C TRP A 161 5.58 14.24 1.51
N SER A 162 5.81 14.44 2.81
CA SER A 162 6.91 13.81 3.56
C SER A 162 6.44 12.84 4.67
N HIS A 163 5.13 12.57 4.70
CA HIS A 163 4.50 11.69 5.69
C HIS A 163 4.75 12.11 7.14
N PRO A 164 4.56 13.40 7.50
CA PRO A 164 4.70 13.86 8.87
C PRO A 164 3.46 13.51 9.71
N ASP A 165 3.60 13.52 11.02
CA ASP A 165 2.44 13.60 11.91
C ASP A 165 1.83 14.99 11.75
N LEU A 166 0.64 15.09 11.15
CA LEU A 166 -0.01 16.36 10.82
C LEU A 166 -0.56 17.12 12.04
N PRO A 167 -1.12 16.45 13.08
CA PRO A 167 -1.59 17.14 14.26
C PRO A 167 -0.52 18.01 14.93
N GLY A 168 -0.91 19.24 15.29
CA GLY A 168 -0.02 20.21 15.92
C GLY A 168 0.86 21.00 14.96
N LEU A 169 0.84 20.68 13.64
CA LEU A 169 1.47 21.52 12.63
C LEU A 169 0.61 22.78 12.34
N SER A 170 1.24 23.84 11.82
CA SER A 170 0.52 25.03 11.37
C SER A 170 -0.31 24.72 10.11
N GLU A 171 -1.41 25.47 9.92
CA GLU A 171 -2.24 25.42 8.71
C GLU A 171 -1.40 25.54 7.43
N GLU A 172 -0.45 26.48 7.41
CA GLU A 172 0.46 26.68 6.27
C GLU A 172 1.29 25.43 5.98
N THR A 173 1.81 24.77 7.01
CA THR A 173 2.63 23.56 6.86
C THR A 173 1.79 22.39 6.35
N ILE A 174 0.61 22.17 6.89
CA ILE A 174 -0.32 21.12 6.44
C ILE A 174 -0.72 21.38 4.98
N SER A 175 -1.11 22.60 4.66
CA SER A 175 -1.49 22.97 3.28
C SER A 175 -0.32 22.78 2.31
N LYS A 176 0.91 23.09 2.71
CA LYS A 176 2.10 22.87 1.90
C LYS A 176 2.37 21.38 1.61
N GLU A 177 2.20 20.51 2.59
CA GLU A 177 2.28 19.05 2.43
C GLU A 177 1.28 18.54 1.38
N ILE A 178 0.04 19.05 1.43
CA ILE A 178 -1.03 18.70 0.48
C ILE A 178 -0.74 19.24 -0.91
N VAL A 179 -0.53 20.57 -1.03
CA VAL A 179 -0.44 21.26 -2.33
C VAL A 179 0.79 20.83 -3.10
N LYS A 180 1.93 20.64 -2.43
CA LYS A 180 3.16 20.19 -3.07
C LYS A 180 2.98 18.80 -3.70
N THR A 181 2.27 17.89 -3.01
CA THR A 181 1.95 16.56 -3.52
C THR A 181 0.99 16.62 -4.71
N GLN A 182 -0.07 17.44 -4.62
CA GLN A 182 -1.00 17.66 -5.72
C GLN A 182 -0.30 18.17 -6.98
N ASN A 183 0.60 19.16 -6.82
CA ASN A 183 1.34 19.73 -7.94
C ASN A 183 2.20 18.68 -8.63
N LEU A 184 2.94 17.86 -7.87
CA LEU A 184 3.80 16.82 -8.45
C LEU A 184 2.96 15.73 -9.14
N LEU A 185 1.88 15.26 -8.51
CA LEU A 185 0.98 14.29 -9.12
C LEU A 185 0.45 14.80 -10.46
N TYR A 186 0.01 16.05 -10.49
CA TYR A 186 -0.50 16.68 -11.71
C TYR A 186 0.57 16.86 -12.78
N GLN A 187 1.76 17.31 -12.41
CA GLN A 187 2.91 17.46 -13.33
C GLN A 187 3.28 16.15 -13.99
N LEU A 188 3.35 15.07 -13.22
CA LEU A 188 3.71 13.74 -13.73
C LEU A 188 2.59 13.13 -14.57
N THR A 189 1.36 13.16 -14.09
CA THR A 189 0.29 12.30 -14.63
C THR A 189 -0.82 13.06 -15.35
N GLY A 190 -0.96 14.37 -15.10
CA GLY A 190 -2.13 15.17 -15.51
C GLY A 190 -3.40 14.90 -14.68
N ARG A 191 -3.31 14.02 -13.70
CA ARG A 191 -4.40 13.72 -12.77
C ARG A 191 -4.30 14.59 -11.53
N GLN A 192 -5.43 14.86 -10.92
CA GLN A 192 -5.54 15.58 -9.65
C GLN A 192 -6.30 14.71 -8.67
N ALA A 193 -5.75 14.51 -7.47
CA ALA A 193 -6.44 13.76 -6.42
C ALA A 193 -7.60 14.56 -5.85
N THR A 194 -8.70 13.89 -5.55
CA THR A 194 -9.84 14.41 -4.77
C THR A 194 -9.89 13.79 -3.37
N LEU A 195 -9.08 12.77 -3.13
CA LEU A 195 -9.00 12.02 -1.89
C LEU A 195 -7.67 12.28 -1.19
N PHE A 196 -7.70 12.36 0.14
CA PHE A 196 -6.54 12.47 0.99
C PHE A 196 -6.57 11.39 2.08
N ARG A 197 -5.46 10.69 2.28
CA ARG A 197 -5.30 9.80 3.43
C ARG A 197 -4.29 10.39 4.40
N LEU A 198 -4.64 10.37 5.68
CA LEU A 198 -3.81 10.90 6.76
C LEU A 198 -2.58 10.01 6.99
N PRO A 199 -1.36 10.58 7.05
CA PRO A 199 -0.19 9.87 7.54
C PRO A 199 -0.44 9.23 8.90
N ALA A 200 -0.16 7.93 9.02
CA ALA A 200 -0.38 7.13 10.23
C ALA A 200 -1.83 7.21 10.81
N GLY A 201 -2.80 7.71 10.04
CA GLY A 201 -4.18 7.88 10.48
C GLY A 201 -4.39 9.00 11.52
N LEU A 202 -3.38 9.81 11.83
CA LEU A 202 -3.42 10.84 12.87
C LEU A 202 -4.08 12.13 12.38
N TYR A 203 -4.95 12.69 13.20
CA TYR A 203 -5.69 13.92 12.88
C TYR A 203 -6.01 14.78 14.12
N ASP A 204 -6.29 16.03 13.87
CA ASP A 204 -6.99 16.97 14.73
C ASP A 204 -7.97 17.81 13.89
N ASP A 205 -8.78 18.65 14.52
CA ASP A 205 -9.79 19.47 13.83
C ASP A 205 -9.17 20.42 12.81
N LEU A 206 -7.98 20.95 13.09
CA LEU A 206 -7.26 21.83 12.16
C LEU A 206 -6.84 21.04 10.91
N THR A 207 -6.27 19.86 11.08
CA THR A 207 -5.85 19.00 9.98
C THR A 207 -7.01 18.69 9.05
N LEU A 208 -8.16 18.25 9.60
CA LEU A 208 -9.35 17.95 8.81
C LEU A 208 -9.88 19.18 8.07
N SER A 209 -9.89 20.33 8.74
CA SER A 209 -10.33 21.60 8.13
C SER A 209 -9.44 22.02 6.97
N VAL A 210 -8.11 21.89 7.09
CA VAL A 210 -7.16 22.24 6.04
C VAL A 210 -7.27 21.30 4.84
N ILE A 211 -7.51 20.00 5.05
CA ILE A 211 -7.73 19.03 3.98
C ILE A 211 -8.99 19.43 3.18
N ALA A 212 -10.10 19.68 3.87
CA ALA A 212 -11.37 20.10 3.25
C ALA A 212 -11.24 21.46 2.54
N TRP A 213 -10.47 22.40 3.11
CA TRP A 213 -10.16 23.68 2.49
C TRP A 213 -9.38 23.54 1.17
N ASN A 214 -8.57 22.48 1.04
CA ASN A 214 -7.89 22.14 -0.20
C ASN A 214 -8.77 21.29 -1.16
N GLY A 215 -10.05 21.09 -0.85
CA GLY A 215 -11.01 20.39 -1.70
C GLY A 215 -10.88 18.87 -1.70
N LEU A 216 -10.36 18.28 -0.61
CA LEU A 216 -10.07 16.85 -0.53
C LEU A 216 -10.96 16.18 0.53
N TYR A 217 -11.47 14.99 0.20
CA TYR A 217 -12.15 14.11 1.15
C TYR A 217 -11.10 13.35 1.98
N THR A 218 -11.24 13.36 3.30
CA THR A 218 -10.36 12.60 4.19
C THR A 218 -10.82 11.16 4.29
N ILE A 219 -9.98 10.24 3.81
CA ILE A 219 -10.26 8.81 3.71
C ILE A 219 -9.40 8.03 4.71
N GLN A 220 -10.05 7.28 5.57
CA GLN A 220 -9.44 6.30 6.46
C GLN A 220 -9.79 4.87 5.99
N TRP A 221 -9.94 3.94 6.92
CA TRP A 221 -10.25 2.54 6.64
C TRP A 221 -11.02 1.93 7.83
N ASP A 222 -11.74 0.87 7.58
CA ASP A 222 -12.40 0.05 8.59
C ASP A 222 -11.83 -1.37 8.66
N VAL A 223 -10.97 -1.76 7.69
CA VAL A 223 -10.30 -3.06 7.69
C VAL A 223 -8.79 -2.89 7.59
N GLU A 224 -8.09 -3.27 8.66
CA GLU A 224 -6.64 -3.32 8.72
C GLU A 224 -6.16 -4.75 8.48
N THR A 225 -5.23 -4.92 7.53
CA THR A 225 -4.61 -6.22 7.24
C THR A 225 -3.46 -6.55 8.20
N GLY A 226 -2.80 -5.51 8.74
CA GLY A 226 -1.59 -5.64 9.56
C GLY A 226 -0.30 -5.75 8.75
N ASP A 227 -0.35 -5.53 7.44
CA ASP A 227 0.75 -5.72 6.49
C ASP A 227 2.06 -4.95 6.76
N PRO A 228 2.08 -3.80 7.50
CA PRO A 228 3.35 -3.17 7.85
C PRO A 228 4.18 -3.92 8.91
N ASP A 229 3.58 -4.88 9.59
CA ASP A 229 4.27 -5.73 10.56
C ASP A 229 4.84 -6.97 9.84
N PRO A 230 6.18 -7.14 9.76
CA PRO A 230 6.80 -8.28 9.07
C PRO A 230 6.49 -9.65 9.70
N THR A 231 5.88 -9.68 10.88
CA THR A 231 5.46 -10.92 11.56
C THR A 231 4.05 -11.36 11.17
N ILE A 232 3.32 -10.53 10.45
CA ILE A 232 1.97 -10.82 9.93
C ILE A 232 2.11 -11.43 8.53
N ASP A 233 1.85 -12.72 8.41
CA ASP A 233 1.88 -13.44 7.15
C ASP A 233 0.60 -13.27 6.31
N ALA A 234 0.61 -13.79 5.09
CA ALA A 234 -0.52 -13.72 4.16
C ALA A 234 -1.79 -14.38 4.70
N GLU A 235 -1.66 -15.50 5.44
CA GLU A 235 -2.81 -16.18 6.04
C GLU A 235 -3.49 -15.30 7.10
N ARG A 236 -2.70 -14.66 7.95
CA ARG A 236 -3.19 -13.74 8.98
C ARG A 236 -3.85 -12.50 8.38
N MET A 237 -3.28 -11.94 7.31
CA MET A 237 -3.88 -10.84 6.57
C MET A 237 -5.25 -11.24 5.99
N ASN A 238 -5.32 -12.37 5.31
CA ASN A 238 -6.56 -12.89 4.74
C ASN A 238 -7.61 -13.23 5.82
N TRP A 239 -7.18 -13.75 6.96
CA TRP A 239 -8.05 -13.95 8.11
C TRP A 239 -8.63 -12.61 8.60
N ALA A 240 -7.81 -11.54 8.73
CA ALA A 240 -8.28 -10.24 9.19
C ALA A 240 -9.35 -9.64 8.26
N VAL A 241 -9.18 -9.82 6.94
CA VAL A 241 -10.17 -9.39 5.96
C VAL A 241 -11.45 -10.22 6.07
N ARG A 242 -11.35 -11.56 6.15
CA ARG A 242 -12.53 -12.45 6.29
C ARG A 242 -13.40 -12.12 7.49
N GLU A 243 -12.76 -11.78 8.62
CA GLU A 243 -13.47 -11.49 9.88
C GLU A 243 -14.12 -10.11 9.95
N ARG A 244 -13.61 -9.13 9.17
CA ARG A 244 -13.98 -7.73 9.35
C ARG A 244 -14.67 -7.08 8.17
N VAL A 245 -14.47 -7.62 6.96
CA VAL A 245 -15.04 -7.03 5.75
C VAL A 245 -16.56 -7.02 5.78
N GLN A 246 -17.13 -5.90 5.37
CA GLN A 246 -18.55 -5.67 5.23
C GLN A 246 -18.82 -4.90 3.93
N ASN A 247 -20.08 -4.75 3.56
CA ASN A 247 -20.46 -3.82 2.51
C ASN A 247 -19.86 -2.44 2.78
N GLY A 248 -19.31 -1.81 1.77
CA GLY A 248 -18.71 -0.48 1.87
C GLY A 248 -17.33 -0.44 2.51
N SER A 249 -16.69 -1.58 2.83
CA SER A 249 -15.37 -1.58 3.50
C SER A 249 -14.27 -0.97 2.65
N ILE A 250 -13.36 -0.26 3.33
CA ILE A 250 -12.08 0.25 2.81
C ILE A 250 -10.97 -0.53 3.50
N ILE A 251 -10.22 -1.33 2.72
CA ILE A 251 -9.13 -2.17 3.20
C ILE A 251 -7.82 -1.44 3.00
N ILE A 252 -7.04 -1.24 4.08
CA ILE A 252 -5.71 -0.62 4.00
C ILE A 252 -4.61 -1.66 3.85
N MET A 253 -3.69 -1.36 2.94
CA MET A 253 -2.45 -2.09 2.68
C MET A 253 -1.35 -1.10 2.25
N HIS A 254 -0.12 -1.59 2.06
CA HIS A 254 1.02 -0.80 1.64
C HIS A 254 1.67 -1.42 0.39
N ALA A 255 2.09 -0.56 -0.55
CA ALA A 255 2.78 -0.98 -1.77
C ALA A 255 4.19 -0.33 -1.92
N ASN A 256 4.75 0.17 -0.81
CA ASN A 256 6.03 0.87 -0.73
C ASN A 256 7.15 0.02 -0.09
N GLY A 257 7.04 -1.31 -0.18
CA GLY A 257 7.96 -2.25 0.43
C GLY A 257 7.73 -2.47 1.93
N ARG A 258 6.65 -1.92 2.50
CA ARG A 258 6.22 -2.14 3.88
C ARG A 258 5.04 -3.09 3.98
N GLY A 259 4.47 -3.50 2.86
CA GLY A 259 3.47 -4.56 2.77
C GLY A 259 4.14 -5.92 2.60
N TRP A 260 4.80 -6.42 3.66
CA TRP A 260 5.72 -7.56 3.61
C TRP A 260 5.17 -8.80 2.91
N HIS A 261 3.89 -9.10 3.12
CA HIS A 261 3.22 -10.27 2.54
C HIS A 261 1.99 -9.89 1.69
N THR A 262 1.85 -8.62 1.33
CA THR A 262 0.67 -8.10 0.62
C THR A 262 0.52 -8.74 -0.76
N ALA A 263 1.58 -8.81 -1.55
CA ALA A 263 1.54 -9.45 -2.87
C ALA A 263 1.16 -10.95 -2.78
N GLU A 264 1.58 -11.64 -1.71
CA GLU A 264 1.25 -13.04 -1.46
C GLU A 264 -0.22 -13.22 -1.04
N ALA A 265 -0.74 -12.30 -0.20
CA ALA A 265 -2.11 -12.37 0.33
C ALA A 265 -3.19 -12.00 -0.70
N LEU A 266 -2.89 -11.06 -1.61
CA LEU A 266 -3.86 -10.46 -2.53
C LEU A 266 -4.62 -11.46 -3.40
N PRO A 267 -4.02 -12.50 -4.02
CA PRO A 267 -4.76 -13.43 -4.86
C PRO A 267 -5.91 -14.11 -4.15
N GLU A 268 -5.69 -14.59 -2.93
CA GLU A 268 -6.73 -15.22 -2.11
C GLU A 268 -7.75 -14.20 -1.63
N MET A 269 -7.30 -13.02 -1.20
CA MET A 269 -8.16 -11.92 -0.76
C MET A 269 -9.15 -11.50 -1.84
N ILE A 270 -8.67 -11.28 -3.07
CA ILE A 270 -9.50 -10.91 -4.22
C ILE A 270 -10.54 -11.99 -4.51
N GLN A 271 -10.09 -13.26 -4.61
CA GLN A 271 -10.99 -14.37 -4.87
C GLN A 271 -12.04 -14.56 -3.76
N TYR A 272 -11.64 -14.44 -2.51
CA TYR A 272 -12.57 -14.48 -1.38
C TYR A 272 -13.64 -13.39 -1.48
N LEU A 273 -13.24 -12.14 -1.67
CA LEU A 273 -14.17 -11.01 -1.78
C LEU A 273 -15.18 -11.20 -2.93
N GLN A 274 -14.69 -11.58 -4.11
CA GLN A 274 -15.55 -11.84 -5.27
C GLN A 274 -16.49 -13.03 -5.03
N ASN A 275 -16.02 -14.12 -4.40
CA ASN A 275 -16.85 -15.29 -4.06
C ASN A 275 -17.92 -14.96 -3.01
N GLN A 276 -17.69 -13.98 -2.13
CA GLN A 276 -18.70 -13.48 -1.20
C GLN A 276 -19.72 -12.52 -1.88
N GLY A 277 -19.56 -12.22 -3.17
CA GLY A 277 -20.45 -11.34 -3.92
C GLY A 277 -20.10 -9.86 -3.82
N TYR A 278 -18.92 -9.51 -3.27
CA TYR A 278 -18.46 -8.12 -3.29
C TYR A 278 -17.97 -7.71 -4.67
N THR A 279 -18.35 -6.51 -5.09
CA THR A 279 -17.77 -5.83 -6.24
C THR A 279 -16.60 -4.97 -5.77
N LEU A 280 -15.41 -5.20 -6.33
CA LEU A 280 -14.24 -4.37 -6.05
C LEU A 280 -14.36 -3.06 -6.85
N VAL A 281 -14.14 -1.94 -6.18
CA VAL A 281 -14.30 -0.59 -6.74
C VAL A 281 -13.18 0.33 -6.22
N THR A 282 -12.96 1.49 -6.87
CA THR A 282 -12.14 2.56 -6.29
C THR A 282 -12.86 3.24 -5.13
N VAL A 283 -12.14 4.02 -4.31
CA VAL A 283 -12.79 4.75 -3.21
C VAL A 283 -13.77 5.79 -3.73
N SER A 284 -13.47 6.52 -4.82
CA SER A 284 -14.43 7.46 -5.40
C SER A 284 -15.71 6.77 -5.90
N GLN A 285 -15.60 5.59 -6.49
CA GLN A 285 -16.76 4.77 -6.88
C GLN A 285 -17.52 4.26 -5.65
N LEU A 286 -16.82 3.81 -4.61
CA LEU A 286 -17.42 3.37 -3.35
C LEU A 286 -18.29 4.46 -2.71
N LEU A 287 -17.85 5.71 -2.82
CA LEU A 287 -18.52 6.89 -2.26
C LEU A 287 -19.55 7.51 -3.22
N GLY A 288 -19.68 7.02 -4.45
CA GLY A 288 -20.56 7.57 -5.47
C GLY A 288 -20.09 8.93 -6.01
N LEU A 289 -18.81 9.27 -5.85
CA LEU A 289 -18.19 10.46 -6.44
C LEU A 289 -17.89 10.26 -7.93
N GLU A 290 -17.67 9.03 -8.33
CA GLU A 290 -17.48 8.61 -9.72
C GLU A 290 -18.42 7.44 -10.07
N PRO A 291 -18.87 7.33 -11.33
CA PRO A 291 -19.68 6.20 -11.76
C PRO A 291 -18.85 4.91 -11.77
N ILE A 292 -19.49 3.78 -11.43
CA ILE A 292 -18.94 2.46 -11.70
C ILE A 292 -19.15 2.20 -13.19
N PRO A 293 -18.12 1.85 -13.97
CA PRO A 293 -18.31 1.46 -15.34
C PRO A 293 -19.31 0.31 -15.43
N ASN A 294 -20.28 0.42 -16.29
CA ASN A 294 -21.19 -0.69 -16.57
C ASN A 294 -20.36 -1.84 -17.16
N ASP A 295 -20.42 -3.01 -16.52
CA ASP A 295 -19.85 -4.26 -17.03
C ASP A 295 -20.48 -4.67 -18.36
#